data_d2812fb295b5548feafb6f95152753b0
#
_entry.id   d2812fb295b5548feafb6f95152753b0
#
_cell.length_a   1.000
_cell.length_b   1.000
_cell.length_c   1.000
_cell.angle_alpha   90.00
_cell.angle_beta   90.00
_cell.angle_gamma   90.00
#
_symmetry.space_group_name_H-M   'P 1'
#
loop_
_entity.id
_entity.type
_entity.pdbx_description
1 polymer ?
#
loop_
_entity_poly.entity_id
_entity_poly.type
_entity_poly.pdbx_seq_one_letter_code
_entity_poly.pdbx_strand_id
1 'polypeptide(L)'
;MKRALIAGLLAACALPGLALNNPAHAAQAPSTDTLVDNVRGETIGADGQVEKVIGLLFDRAGTIRQVFHPGDKLPKKGFGYHIDGQGQVILPGMIDSHVHVMELGLAALTLDLSGTRTLPEALEAIRAYASAHPERTWITGRGWNQEQWGLKDSAGTSRYPTAAELDSVVGDRPVWLERVDGHAGWANSAALKAAGITTASKAPEGGAIDRRPDGTPAGVLVDAAMGLLTPRLPAPRAADRDAALAKAQSLLFQRGVTAVADMGTSIEDWQAFRRAGDRNQLYVRIMAYAMGTDQMALIAGGEPTPWLYADRLRLGGVKLYMDGALGSRGAWLKAPYADAPSTRGLPRMNDTQLGNLMSRAAMDGFQVAVHAIGDAANAAVLSSIGDLSATYKGDRRWRVEHAQIVDP
;
A
#
# COMPACT_ATOMS: atom_id res chain seq x y z
N MET A 1 6.76 -64.25 -28.19
CA MET A 1 7.39 -65.60 -27.99
C MET A 1 7.92 -65.68 -26.56
N LYS A 2 7.38 -66.72 -25.84
CA LYS A 2 7.93 -67.43 -24.65
C LYS A 2 8.57 -66.63 -23.52
N ARG A 3 7.89 -66.41 -22.38
CA ARG A 3 7.76 -67.20 -21.14
C ARG A 3 9.07 -67.75 -20.56
N ALA A 4 9.40 -67.36 -19.33
CA ALA A 4 9.86 -68.26 -18.30
C ALA A 4 9.59 -67.65 -16.90
N LEU A 5 8.71 -68.32 -16.12
CA LEU A 5 8.56 -68.23 -14.67
C LEU A 5 9.74 -68.94 -14.03
N ILE A 6 10.25 -68.42 -12.89
CA ILE A 6 10.97 -69.21 -11.88
C ILE A 6 10.34 -68.90 -10.55
N ALA A 7 9.70 -69.95 -9.97
CA ALA A 7 9.24 -70.01 -8.60
C ALA A 7 10.39 -70.48 -7.71
N GLY A 8 10.66 -69.79 -6.64
CA GLY A 8 11.60 -70.20 -5.59
C GLY A 8 10.89 -70.32 -4.28
N LEU A 9 10.69 -71.53 -3.81
CA LEU A 9 10.25 -71.88 -2.45
C LEU A 9 11.34 -71.46 -1.47
N LEU A 10 10.94 -70.80 -0.37
CA LEU A 10 11.76 -70.66 0.81
C LEU A 10 10.96 -71.06 2.06
N ALA A 11 11.56 -72.05 2.73
CA ALA A 11 11.04 -72.68 3.91
C ALA A 11 11.02 -71.75 5.13
N ALA A 12 9.97 -71.84 5.91
CA ALA A 12 9.84 -71.19 7.21
C ALA A 12 10.66 -71.92 8.27
N CYS A 13 11.58 -71.20 8.91
CA CYS A 13 12.10 -71.58 10.24
C CYS A 13 11.45 -70.68 11.28
N ALA A 14 10.55 -71.25 12.06
CA ALA A 14 10.00 -70.62 13.25
C ALA A 14 11.01 -70.72 14.40
N LEU A 15 11.42 -69.60 14.96
CA LEU A 15 12.05 -69.52 16.27
C LEU A 15 11.08 -68.85 17.26
N PRO A 16 10.94 -69.36 18.50
CA PRO A 16 10.00 -68.80 19.44
C PRO A 16 10.47 -67.51 20.05
N GLY A 17 9.52 -66.61 20.19
CA GLY A 17 9.73 -65.24 20.59
C GLY A 17 10.29 -65.02 21.97
N LEU A 18 11.04 -63.97 22.08
CA LEU A 18 11.21 -63.17 23.29
C LEU A 18 10.52 -61.83 23.03
N ALA A 19 9.31 -61.69 23.59
CA ALA A 19 8.60 -60.43 23.64
C ALA A 19 9.33 -59.52 24.63
N LEU A 20 10.17 -58.63 24.11
CA LEU A 20 10.62 -57.45 24.83
C LEU A 20 9.58 -56.35 24.60
N ASN A 21 8.55 -56.33 25.44
CA ASN A 21 7.69 -55.17 25.65
C ASN A 21 8.50 -54.09 26.34
N ASN A 22 9.22 -53.30 25.58
CA ASN A 22 9.63 -51.98 25.99
C ASN A 22 8.71 -50.97 25.24
N PRO A 23 7.78 -50.32 25.93
CA PRO A 23 7.16 -49.17 25.34
C PRO A 23 8.29 -48.11 25.24
N ALA A 24 8.90 -48.02 24.08
CA ALA A 24 9.71 -46.85 23.75
C ALA A 24 8.76 -45.65 23.94
N HIS A 25 8.95 -44.95 25.05
CA HIS A 25 8.46 -43.56 25.14
C HIS A 25 9.09 -42.86 23.95
N ALA A 26 8.34 -42.71 22.87
CA ALA A 26 8.71 -41.78 21.82
C ALA A 26 8.89 -40.44 22.53
N ALA A 27 10.12 -40.02 22.70
CA ALA A 27 10.42 -38.70 23.23
C ALA A 27 9.67 -37.75 22.36
N GLN A 28 8.65 -37.12 22.92
CA GLN A 28 7.88 -36.09 22.22
C GLN A 28 8.86 -35.03 21.76
N ALA A 29 8.91 -34.73 20.45
CA ALA A 29 9.78 -33.70 19.93
C ALA A 29 9.56 -32.44 20.79
N PRO A 30 10.63 -31.70 21.12
CA PRO A 30 10.50 -30.51 21.95
C PRO A 30 9.51 -29.56 21.27
N SER A 31 8.59 -29.03 22.07
CA SER A 31 7.63 -28.03 21.58
C SER A 31 8.38 -26.83 20.99
N THR A 32 7.93 -26.33 19.86
CA THR A 32 8.43 -25.12 19.23
C THR A 32 7.54 -23.91 19.55
N ASP A 33 6.55 -24.07 20.42
CA ASP A 33 5.65 -23.02 20.82
C ASP A 33 6.36 -21.97 21.68
N THR A 34 5.91 -20.74 21.61
CA THR A 34 6.43 -19.61 22.37
C THR A 34 5.38 -19.17 23.39
N LEU A 35 5.77 -19.11 24.67
CA LEU A 35 5.00 -18.46 25.72
C LEU A 35 5.45 -17.00 25.85
N VAL A 36 4.50 -16.08 25.82
CA VAL A 36 4.68 -14.69 26.27
C VAL A 36 3.90 -14.53 27.55
N ASP A 37 4.52 -14.09 28.63
CA ASP A 37 3.85 -13.77 29.88
C ASP A 37 4.34 -12.47 30.51
N ASN A 38 3.92 -12.19 31.76
CA ASN A 38 4.24 -10.94 32.43
C ASN A 38 3.90 -9.72 31.55
N VAL A 39 2.71 -9.73 30.95
CA VAL A 39 2.15 -8.66 30.12
C VAL A 39 0.85 -8.13 30.72
N ARG A 40 0.46 -6.93 30.34
CA ARG A 40 -0.85 -6.34 30.60
C ARG A 40 -1.54 -6.13 29.27
N GLY A 41 -2.40 -7.07 28.89
CA GLY A 41 -3.07 -7.03 27.60
C GLY A 41 -4.56 -6.79 27.71
N GLU A 42 -5.12 -6.34 26.59
CA GLU A 42 -6.55 -6.25 26.37
C GLU A 42 -6.87 -6.77 24.95
N THR A 43 -7.97 -7.47 24.83
CA THR A 43 -8.54 -7.93 23.56
C THR A 43 -10.06 -7.81 23.61
N ILE A 44 -10.70 -8.03 22.48
CA ILE A 44 -12.17 -8.11 22.39
C ILE A 44 -12.56 -9.57 22.36
N GLY A 45 -13.37 -9.97 23.33
CA GLY A 45 -13.94 -11.31 23.41
C GLY A 45 -14.98 -11.60 22.33
N ALA A 46 -15.41 -12.83 22.22
CA ALA A 46 -16.42 -13.26 21.26
C ALA A 46 -17.79 -12.57 21.47
N ASP A 47 -18.06 -12.11 22.69
CA ASP A 47 -19.25 -11.36 23.07
C ASP A 47 -19.14 -9.85 22.82
N GLY A 48 -18.00 -9.39 22.28
CA GLY A 48 -17.71 -7.97 22.00
C GLY A 48 -17.24 -7.19 23.24
N GLN A 49 -17.03 -7.84 24.38
CA GLN A 49 -16.54 -7.19 25.61
C GLN A 49 -15.01 -7.16 25.65
N VAL A 50 -14.46 -6.20 26.37
CA VAL A 50 -13.01 -6.11 26.61
C VAL A 50 -12.59 -7.17 27.62
N GLU A 51 -11.66 -8.01 27.23
CA GLU A 51 -11.05 -9.04 28.07
C GLU A 51 -9.60 -8.67 28.38
N LYS A 52 -9.18 -8.85 29.65
CA LYS A 52 -7.79 -8.68 30.06
C LYS A 52 -6.97 -9.92 29.72
N VAL A 53 -5.73 -9.70 29.24
CA VAL A 53 -4.78 -10.74 28.85
C VAL A 53 -3.52 -10.62 29.71
N ILE A 54 -3.06 -11.75 30.26
CA ILE A 54 -1.81 -11.83 31.05
C ILE A 54 -0.71 -12.64 30.35
N GLY A 55 -1.05 -13.31 29.25
CA GLY A 55 -0.09 -14.10 28.48
C GLY A 55 -0.70 -14.70 27.23
N LEU A 56 0.16 -15.14 26.32
CA LEU A 56 -0.17 -15.81 25.07
C LEU A 56 0.75 -17.02 24.86
N LEU A 57 0.19 -18.10 24.33
CA LEU A 57 0.94 -19.20 23.77
C LEU A 57 0.68 -19.25 22.27
N PHE A 58 1.71 -19.21 21.44
CA PHE A 58 1.59 -19.31 19.99
C PHE A 58 2.63 -20.28 19.41
N ASP A 59 2.28 -20.91 18.29
CA ASP A 59 3.15 -21.86 17.61
C ASP A 59 4.18 -21.17 16.71
N ARG A 60 5.06 -21.97 16.10
CA ARG A 60 6.10 -21.48 15.18
C ARG A 60 5.53 -20.78 13.95
N ALA A 61 4.30 -21.07 13.53
CA ALA A 61 3.64 -20.40 12.42
C ALA A 61 3.05 -19.04 12.83
N GLY A 62 3.07 -18.70 14.13
CA GLY A 62 2.49 -17.49 14.69
C GLY A 62 1.00 -17.62 15.03
N THR A 63 0.45 -18.84 15.00
CA THR A 63 -0.96 -19.06 15.38
C THR A 63 -1.08 -19.08 16.90
N ILE A 64 -1.96 -18.22 17.44
CA ILE A 64 -2.27 -18.21 18.88
C ILE A 64 -2.99 -19.52 19.22
N ARG A 65 -2.37 -20.31 20.10
CA ARG A 65 -2.91 -21.56 20.63
C ARG A 65 -3.74 -21.36 21.87
N GLN A 66 -3.34 -20.39 22.70
CA GLN A 66 -4.04 -20.05 23.93
C GLN A 66 -3.81 -18.60 24.33
N VAL A 67 -4.86 -17.97 24.81
CA VAL A 67 -4.84 -16.68 25.51
C VAL A 67 -5.03 -16.96 26.98
N PHE A 68 -4.25 -16.33 27.84
CA PHE A 68 -4.35 -16.46 29.28
C PHE A 68 -4.94 -15.19 29.89
N HIS A 69 -5.94 -15.39 30.75
CA HIS A 69 -6.67 -14.31 31.43
C HIS A 69 -6.29 -14.25 32.91
N PRO A 70 -6.61 -13.15 33.65
CA PRO A 70 -6.40 -13.06 35.08
C PRO A 70 -7.05 -14.23 35.82
N GLY A 71 -6.25 -14.95 36.62
CA GLY A 71 -6.65 -16.14 37.32
C GLY A 71 -6.26 -17.47 36.65
N ASP A 72 -5.87 -17.45 35.38
CA ASP A 72 -5.39 -18.63 34.67
C ASP A 72 -4.00 -19.05 35.17
N LYS A 73 -3.76 -20.38 35.15
CA LYS A 73 -2.42 -20.90 35.44
C LYS A 73 -1.58 -20.92 34.17
N LEU A 74 -0.52 -20.14 34.16
CA LEU A 74 0.46 -20.15 33.08
C LEU A 74 1.23 -21.51 33.08
N PRO A 75 1.50 -22.09 31.88
CA PRO A 75 2.25 -23.29 31.75
C PRO A 75 3.71 -23.10 32.19
N LYS A 76 4.24 -24.05 32.99
CA LYS A 76 5.66 -24.05 33.40
C LYS A 76 6.55 -24.86 32.47
N LYS A 77 5.96 -25.62 31.53
CA LYS A 77 6.62 -26.46 30.54
C LYS A 77 5.67 -26.73 29.36
N GLY A 78 6.18 -27.31 28.29
CA GLY A 78 5.38 -27.59 27.08
C GLY A 78 5.50 -26.49 26.02
N PHE A 79 6.46 -25.57 26.18
CA PHE A 79 6.86 -24.58 25.19
C PHE A 79 8.39 -24.63 24.99
N GLY A 80 8.86 -24.22 23.81
CA GLY A 80 10.29 -24.21 23.47
C GLY A 80 10.95 -22.86 23.74
N TYR A 81 10.15 -21.78 23.72
CA TYR A 81 10.64 -20.41 23.91
C TYR A 81 9.78 -19.67 24.92
N HIS A 82 10.42 -18.76 25.67
CA HIS A 82 9.76 -17.91 26.65
C HIS A 82 10.18 -16.46 26.45
N ILE A 83 9.20 -15.58 26.41
CA ILE A 83 9.37 -14.13 26.34
C ILE A 83 8.73 -13.51 27.58
N ASP A 84 9.54 -12.96 28.47
CA ASP A 84 9.07 -12.13 29.58
C ASP A 84 8.72 -10.73 29.03
N GLY A 85 7.45 -10.38 29.09
CA GLY A 85 6.94 -9.10 28.63
C GLY A 85 7.25 -7.93 29.58
N GLN A 86 7.88 -8.15 30.74
CA GLN A 86 8.33 -7.13 31.68
C GLN A 86 7.24 -6.11 32.09
N GLY A 87 6.01 -6.55 32.17
CA GLY A 87 4.86 -5.71 32.47
C GLY A 87 4.43 -4.76 31.35
N GLN A 88 4.96 -4.96 30.14
CA GLN A 88 4.58 -4.14 28.97
C GLN A 88 3.13 -4.40 28.56
N VAL A 89 2.56 -3.43 27.86
CA VAL A 89 1.22 -3.54 27.29
C VAL A 89 1.26 -4.34 25.99
N ILE A 90 0.34 -5.29 25.87
CA ILE A 90 0.11 -6.03 24.62
C ILE A 90 -1.32 -5.78 24.13
N LEU A 91 -1.47 -5.53 22.85
CA LEU A 91 -2.76 -5.32 22.18
C LEU A 91 -2.78 -6.10 20.87
N PRO A 92 -3.96 -6.44 20.33
CA PRO A 92 -4.08 -6.89 18.95
C PRO A 92 -3.46 -5.86 18.00
N GLY A 93 -2.72 -6.32 17.00
CA GLY A 93 -2.18 -5.44 15.98
C GLY A 93 -3.30 -4.76 15.19
N MET A 94 -3.11 -3.48 14.88
CA MET A 94 -4.07 -2.72 14.10
C MET A 94 -4.13 -3.20 12.64
N ILE A 95 -5.31 -3.10 12.04
CA ILE A 95 -5.55 -3.38 10.63
C ILE A 95 -5.89 -2.05 9.95
N ASP A 96 -5.03 -1.61 9.03
CA ASP A 96 -5.34 -0.46 8.18
C ASP A 96 -6.15 -0.93 6.97
N SER A 97 -7.41 -0.50 6.89
CA SER A 97 -8.33 -0.94 5.84
C SER A 97 -8.18 -0.22 4.52
N HIS A 98 -7.34 0.81 4.42
CA HIS A 98 -7.07 1.54 3.18
C HIS A 98 -5.67 2.16 3.18
N VAL A 99 -4.73 1.50 2.55
CA VAL A 99 -3.36 2.01 2.39
C VAL A 99 -2.84 1.71 0.98
N HIS A 100 -1.90 2.51 0.51
CA HIS A 100 -1.11 2.27 -0.68
C HIS A 100 0.31 1.90 -0.24
N VAL A 101 0.56 0.61 -0.03
CA VAL A 101 1.79 0.10 0.60
C VAL A 101 3.04 0.51 -0.17
N MET A 102 3.02 0.32 -1.50
CA MET A 102 4.17 0.65 -2.33
C MET A 102 4.42 2.16 -2.38
N GLU A 103 3.36 2.96 -2.49
CA GLU A 103 3.49 4.42 -2.49
C GLU A 103 4.01 4.95 -1.15
N LEU A 104 3.54 4.40 -0.01
CA LEU A 104 4.05 4.72 1.32
C LEU A 104 5.56 4.49 1.40
N GLY A 105 6.02 3.36 0.89
CA GLY A 105 7.44 3.01 0.90
C GLY A 105 8.27 3.86 -0.04
N LEU A 106 7.82 4.05 -1.28
CA LEU A 106 8.50 4.89 -2.28
C LEU A 106 8.59 6.34 -1.81
N ALA A 107 7.50 6.89 -1.26
CA ALA A 107 7.49 8.25 -0.70
C ALA A 107 8.52 8.42 0.42
N ALA A 108 8.68 7.40 1.28
CA ALA A 108 9.64 7.43 2.37
C ALA A 108 11.12 7.20 1.94
N LEU A 109 11.35 6.81 0.70
CA LEU A 109 12.68 6.65 0.08
C LEU A 109 13.06 7.80 -0.86
N THR A 110 12.16 8.73 -1.10
CA THR A 110 12.43 9.95 -1.86
C THR A 110 12.76 11.10 -0.92
N LEU A 111 13.21 12.21 -1.48
CA LEU A 111 13.50 13.41 -0.69
C LEU A 111 12.19 13.96 -0.07
N ASP A 112 12.19 14.09 1.25
CA ASP A 112 11.09 14.72 2.00
C ASP A 112 11.48 16.14 2.43
N LEU A 113 10.75 17.13 1.93
CA LEU A 113 10.92 18.55 2.26
C LEU A 113 9.87 19.06 3.24
N SER A 114 8.96 18.22 3.74
CA SER A 114 7.83 18.64 4.59
C SER A 114 8.28 19.30 5.91
N GLY A 115 9.49 18.96 6.37
CA GLY A 115 10.11 19.54 7.56
C GLY A 115 10.81 20.88 7.34
N THR A 116 11.00 21.34 6.08
CA THR A 116 11.73 22.58 5.77
C THR A 116 10.85 23.80 5.97
N ARG A 117 11.40 24.83 6.58
CA ARG A 117 10.67 26.08 6.91
C ARG A 117 11.08 27.26 6.06
N THR A 118 12.15 27.13 5.30
CA THR A 118 12.68 28.16 4.42
C THR A 118 13.19 27.56 3.13
N LEU A 119 13.25 28.36 2.05
CA LEU A 119 13.83 27.92 0.79
C LEU A 119 15.32 27.52 0.93
N PRO A 120 16.19 28.27 1.65
CA PRO A 120 17.57 27.82 1.87
C PRO A 120 17.68 26.46 2.54
N GLU A 121 16.85 26.16 3.55
CA GLU A 121 16.80 24.80 4.17
C GLU A 121 16.41 23.73 3.15
N ALA A 122 15.41 24.01 2.31
CA ALA A 122 14.99 23.09 1.26
C ALA A 122 16.11 22.84 0.22
N LEU A 123 16.78 23.90 -0.23
CA LEU A 123 17.88 23.80 -1.18
C LEU A 123 19.08 23.03 -0.60
N GLU A 124 19.37 23.18 0.69
CA GLU A 124 20.41 22.40 1.37
C GLU A 124 20.03 20.92 1.49
N ALA A 125 18.78 20.62 1.86
CA ALA A 125 18.28 19.25 1.91
C ALA A 125 18.34 18.57 0.52
N ILE A 126 17.98 19.30 -0.54
CA ILE A 126 18.07 18.82 -1.93
C ILE A 126 19.54 18.53 -2.31
N ARG A 127 20.46 19.45 -2.00
CA ARG A 127 21.90 19.26 -2.25
C ARG A 127 22.45 18.04 -1.52
N ALA A 128 22.13 17.92 -0.22
CA ALA A 128 22.58 16.80 0.60
C ALA A 128 22.06 15.46 0.07
N TYR A 129 20.76 15.40 -0.29
CA TYR A 129 20.15 14.21 -0.87
C TYR A 129 20.79 13.84 -2.21
N ALA A 130 20.97 14.82 -3.09
CA ALA A 130 21.59 14.64 -4.39
C ALA A 130 23.03 14.10 -4.30
N SER A 131 23.78 14.56 -3.30
CA SER A 131 25.15 14.09 -3.02
C SER A 131 25.18 12.68 -2.42
N ALA A 132 24.22 12.35 -1.55
CA ALA A 132 24.10 11.04 -0.94
C ALA A 132 23.62 9.95 -1.92
N HIS A 133 22.99 10.33 -3.03
CA HIS A 133 22.41 9.42 -4.02
C HIS A 133 22.97 9.69 -5.43
N PRO A 134 24.27 9.51 -5.68
CA PRO A 134 24.88 9.73 -7.00
C PRO A 134 24.38 8.78 -8.07
N GLU A 135 23.87 7.60 -7.68
CA GLU A 135 23.35 6.55 -8.56
C GLU A 135 21.98 6.91 -9.16
N ARG A 136 21.27 7.88 -8.58
CA ARG A 136 19.95 8.28 -9.08
C ARG A 136 20.08 9.22 -10.26
N THR A 137 19.50 8.85 -11.39
CA THR A 137 19.50 9.66 -12.61
C THR A 137 18.55 10.86 -12.52
N TRP A 138 17.51 10.77 -11.68
CA TRP A 138 16.59 11.82 -11.31
C TRP A 138 16.57 11.99 -9.79
N ILE A 139 16.47 13.25 -9.36
CA ILE A 139 16.15 13.56 -7.98
C ILE A 139 14.64 13.77 -7.89
N THR A 140 13.98 12.90 -7.17
CA THR A 140 12.54 12.98 -6.91
C THR A 140 12.27 13.15 -5.43
N GLY A 141 11.20 13.85 -5.10
CA GLY A 141 10.81 14.11 -3.72
C GLY A 141 9.49 14.83 -3.64
N ARG A 142 9.12 15.23 -2.43
CA ARG A 142 7.86 15.87 -2.14
C ARG A 142 7.93 16.77 -0.91
N GLY A 143 6.82 17.46 -0.64
CA GLY A 143 6.61 18.12 0.64
C GLY A 143 7.01 19.59 0.67
N TRP A 144 7.43 20.18 -0.46
CA TRP A 144 7.71 21.63 -0.48
C TRP A 144 6.42 22.45 -0.32
N ASN A 145 6.56 23.61 0.33
CA ASN A 145 5.44 24.52 0.56
C ASN A 145 5.93 25.98 0.58
N GLN A 146 5.75 26.68 -0.53
CA GLN A 146 6.18 28.08 -0.67
C GLN A 146 5.48 29.04 0.31
N GLU A 147 4.26 28.73 0.75
CA GLU A 147 3.55 29.55 1.72
C GLU A 147 4.25 29.46 3.09
N GLN A 148 4.63 28.24 3.50
CA GLN A 148 5.39 28.04 4.74
C GLN A 148 6.76 28.71 4.68
N TRP A 149 7.39 28.74 3.49
CA TRP A 149 8.68 29.39 3.28
C TRP A 149 8.57 30.92 3.20
N GLY A 150 7.36 31.47 3.09
CA GLY A 150 7.12 32.90 2.98
C GLY A 150 7.71 33.52 1.72
N LEU A 151 7.75 32.77 0.60
CA LEU A 151 8.35 33.26 -0.65
C LEU A 151 7.54 34.43 -1.22
N LYS A 152 8.20 35.54 -1.42
CA LYS A 152 7.63 36.77 -1.99
C LYS A 152 8.41 37.19 -3.24
N ASP A 153 7.73 37.81 -4.18
CA ASP A 153 8.35 38.57 -5.26
C ASP A 153 8.73 39.99 -4.83
N SER A 154 9.28 40.79 -5.73
CA SER A 154 9.66 42.15 -5.46
C SER A 154 8.48 43.09 -5.11
N ALA A 155 7.27 42.71 -5.45
CA ALA A 155 6.03 43.40 -5.10
C ALA A 155 5.42 42.96 -3.79
N GLY A 156 6.04 41.94 -3.09
CA GLY A 156 5.54 41.38 -1.86
C GLY A 156 4.45 40.33 -2.05
N THR A 157 4.16 39.91 -3.29
CA THR A 157 3.18 38.87 -3.62
C THR A 157 3.80 37.48 -3.45
N SER A 158 3.01 36.52 -2.98
CA SER A 158 3.45 35.12 -2.89
C SER A 158 3.88 34.57 -4.25
N ARG A 159 5.04 33.93 -4.33
CA ARG A 159 5.57 33.31 -5.54
C ARG A 159 5.90 31.85 -5.36
N TYR A 160 5.96 31.14 -6.45
CA TYR A 160 6.52 29.79 -6.50
C TYR A 160 8.06 29.82 -6.46
N PRO A 161 8.71 28.70 -6.06
CA PRO A 161 10.13 28.53 -6.30
C PRO A 161 10.41 28.33 -7.80
N THR A 162 11.65 28.58 -8.22
CA THR A 162 12.03 28.62 -9.64
C THR A 162 12.98 27.48 -10.02
N ALA A 163 13.04 27.14 -11.31
CA ALA A 163 14.00 26.18 -11.85
C ALA A 163 15.46 26.58 -11.54
N ALA A 164 15.78 27.89 -11.64
CA ALA A 164 17.12 28.41 -11.38
C ALA A 164 17.60 28.17 -9.92
N GLU A 165 16.68 28.17 -8.95
CA GLU A 165 17.00 27.87 -7.55
C GLU A 165 17.42 26.40 -7.42
N LEU A 166 16.78 25.46 -8.10
CA LEU A 166 17.19 24.05 -8.15
C LEU A 166 18.51 23.87 -8.92
N ASP A 167 18.66 24.52 -10.07
CA ASP A 167 19.87 24.45 -10.89
C ASP A 167 21.11 24.85 -10.09
N SER A 168 20.96 25.81 -9.15
CA SER A 168 22.07 26.28 -8.31
C SER A 168 22.60 25.21 -7.33
N VAL A 169 21.85 24.15 -7.07
CA VAL A 169 22.22 23.15 -6.05
C VAL A 169 22.41 21.73 -6.58
N VAL A 170 21.85 21.40 -7.76
CA VAL A 170 21.90 20.03 -8.32
C VAL A 170 22.62 19.96 -9.67
N GLY A 171 22.83 21.09 -10.35
CA GLY A 171 23.44 21.14 -11.70
C GLY A 171 22.53 20.50 -12.76
N ASP A 172 23.13 19.67 -13.64
CA ASP A 172 22.45 19.10 -14.83
C ASP A 172 21.58 17.87 -14.54
N ARG A 173 21.50 17.39 -13.30
CA ARG A 173 20.68 16.25 -12.95
C ARG A 173 19.21 16.69 -12.87
N PRO A 174 18.28 16.01 -13.60
CA PRO A 174 16.87 16.38 -13.55
C PRO A 174 16.28 16.23 -12.14
N VAL A 175 15.51 17.23 -11.72
CA VAL A 175 14.83 17.30 -10.42
C VAL A 175 13.34 17.45 -10.63
N TRP A 176 12.55 16.66 -9.90
CA TRP A 176 11.10 16.78 -9.79
C TRP A 176 10.65 16.61 -8.35
N LEU A 177 10.06 17.65 -7.79
CA LEU A 177 9.63 17.71 -6.40
C LEU A 177 8.15 18.11 -6.34
N GLU A 178 7.31 17.25 -5.73
CA GLU A 178 5.88 17.51 -5.60
C GLU A 178 5.59 18.40 -4.39
N ARG A 179 4.65 19.32 -4.54
CA ARG A 179 4.15 20.14 -3.44
C ARG A 179 3.49 19.28 -2.37
N VAL A 180 3.42 19.77 -1.15
CA VAL A 180 2.86 19.07 0.02
C VAL A 180 1.45 18.52 -0.22
N ASP A 181 0.64 19.23 -1.03
CA ASP A 181 -0.73 18.83 -1.38
C ASP A 181 -0.85 18.00 -2.68
N GLY A 182 0.28 17.78 -3.39
CA GLY A 182 0.29 17.03 -4.64
C GLY A 182 -0.25 17.78 -5.87
N HIS A 183 -0.60 19.08 -5.72
CA HIS A 183 -1.22 19.87 -6.80
C HIS A 183 -0.24 20.73 -7.60
N ALA A 184 1.04 20.72 -7.29
CA ALA A 184 2.08 21.36 -8.07
C ALA A 184 3.38 20.55 -8.02
N GLY A 185 4.15 20.63 -9.09
CA GLY A 185 5.47 20.03 -9.18
C GLY A 185 6.53 21.06 -9.53
N TRP A 186 7.65 21.04 -8.82
CA TRP A 186 8.79 21.92 -9.01
C TRP A 186 9.90 21.19 -9.75
N ALA A 187 10.22 21.67 -10.96
CA ALA A 187 11.19 21.12 -11.88
C ALA A 187 12.36 22.05 -12.06
N ASN A 188 13.56 21.51 -12.20
CA ASN A 188 14.72 22.27 -12.66
C ASN A 188 14.79 22.33 -14.20
N SER A 189 15.74 23.11 -14.74
CA SER A 189 15.92 23.28 -16.18
C SER A 189 16.20 21.96 -16.90
N ALA A 190 16.94 21.04 -16.30
CA ALA A 190 17.21 19.73 -16.86
C ALA A 190 15.94 18.86 -16.97
N ALA A 191 15.07 18.90 -15.97
CA ALA A 191 13.79 18.18 -15.98
C ALA A 191 12.82 18.76 -17.01
N LEU A 192 12.69 20.09 -17.09
CA LEU A 192 11.87 20.75 -18.11
C LEU A 192 12.36 20.38 -19.52
N LYS A 193 13.67 20.39 -19.76
CA LYS A 193 14.28 19.96 -21.03
C LYS A 193 13.99 18.51 -21.35
N ALA A 194 14.13 17.60 -20.39
CA ALA A 194 13.84 16.17 -20.56
C ALA A 194 12.37 15.91 -20.91
N ALA A 195 11.47 16.75 -20.40
CA ALA A 195 10.03 16.71 -20.70
C ALA A 195 9.66 17.46 -22.01
N GLY A 196 10.59 18.17 -22.64
CA GLY A 196 10.33 18.97 -23.84
C GLY A 196 9.46 20.20 -23.57
N ILE A 197 9.46 20.71 -22.34
CA ILE A 197 8.65 21.85 -21.91
C ILE A 197 9.42 23.12 -22.22
N THR A 198 8.84 23.95 -23.12
CA THR A 198 9.43 25.17 -23.66
C THR A 198 8.46 26.36 -23.61
N THR A 199 8.85 27.50 -24.13
CA THR A 199 7.96 28.67 -24.32
C THR A 199 6.75 28.35 -25.20
N ALA A 200 6.88 27.40 -26.13
CA ALA A 200 5.81 27.00 -27.04
C ALA A 200 4.85 25.99 -26.41
N SER A 201 5.19 25.36 -25.28
CA SER A 201 4.35 24.36 -24.61
C SER A 201 3.08 25.01 -24.09
N LYS A 202 1.93 24.38 -24.35
CA LYS A 202 0.63 24.79 -23.80
C LYS A 202 0.29 23.99 -22.60
N ALA A 203 -0.25 24.61 -21.55
CA ALA A 203 -0.84 23.91 -20.44
C ALA A 203 -2.10 23.18 -20.93
N PRO A 204 -2.31 21.92 -20.52
CA PRO A 204 -3.58 21.23 -20.74
C PRO A 204 -4.70 21.91 -19.95
N GLU A 205 -5.95 21.64 -20.35
CA GLU A 205 -7.14 22.09 -19.60
C GLU A 205 -7.05 21.62 -18.13
N GLY A 206 -7.38 22.51 -17.20
CA GLY A 206 -7.24 22.24 -15.77
C GLY A 206 -5.81 22.27 -15.24
N GLY A 207 -4.83 22.74 -16.01
CA GLY A 207 -3.45 22.87 -15.57
C GLY A 207 -2.84 24.23 -15.89
N ALA A 208 -1.73 24.58 -15.22
CA ALA A 208 -0.96 25.79 -15.50
C ALA A 208 0.55 25.51 -15.51
N ILE A 209 1.27 26.20 -16.40
CA ILE A 209 2.72 26.25 -16.41
C ILE A 209 3.11 27.62 -15.88
N ASP A 210 3.78 27.69 -14.74
CA ASP A 210 4.32 28.92 -14.20
C ASP A 210 5.40 29.47 -15.15
N ARG A 211 5.33 30.81 -15.45
CA ARG A 211 6.17 31.44 -16.47
C ARG A 211 6.80 32.72 -15.98
N ARG A 212 7.99 32.97 -16.48
CA ARG A 212 8.66 34.25 -16.35
C ARG A 212 8.00 35.30 -17.28
N PRO A 213 8.29 36.59 -17.08
CA PRO A 213 7.76 37.65 -17.95
C PRO A 213 8.10 37.50 -19.45
N ASP A 214 9.20 36.82 -19.77
CA ASP A 214 9.61 36.51 -21.14
C ASP A 214 8.90 35.30 -21.76
N GLY A 215 7.97 34.70 -21.02
CA GLY A 215 7.21 33.53 -21.43
C GLY A 215 7.92 32.18 -21.21
N THR A 216 9.18 32.18 -20.75
CA THR A 216 9.87 30.90 -20.43
C THR A 216 9.29 30.23 -19.22
N PRO A 217 9.21 28.86 -19.18
CA PRO A 217 8.78 28.15 -17.99
C PRO A 217 9.65 28.49 -16.78
N ALA A 218 9.03 28.90 -15.68
CA ALA A 218 9.74 29.32 -14.46
C ALA A 218 10.20 28.12 -13.60
N GLY A 219 9.53 26.96 -13.73
CA GLY A 219 9.90 25.75 -13.01
C GLY A 219 8.74 25.01 -12.38
N VAL A 220 7.59 25.66 -12.16
CA VAL A 220 6.46 25.00 -11.52
C VAL A 220 5.37 24.64 -12.54
N LEU A 221 4.88 23.41 -12.42
CA LEU A 221 3.73 22.89 -13.16
C LEU A 221 2.61 22.62 -12.18
N VAL A 222 1.40 23.07 -12.49
CA VAL A 222 0.24 22.99 -11.59
C VAL A 222 -0.79 22.05 -12.18
N ASP A 223 -1.38 21.20 -11.32
CA ASP A 223 -2.48 20.28 -11.63
C ASP A 223 -2.24 19.47 -12.92
N ALA A 224 -3.13 19.53 -13.91
CA ALA A 224 -3.03 18.76 -15.13
C ALA A 224 -1.71 19.01 -15.92
N ALA A 225 -1.04 20.16 -15.73
CA ALA A 225 0.24 20.41 -16.36
C ALA A 225 1.38 19.53 -15.81
N MET A 226 1.26 18.99 -14.60
CA MET A 226 2.20 18.00 -14.05
C MET A 226 2.31 16.78 -14.98
N GLY A 227 1.21 16.40 -15.63
CA GLY A 227 1.15 15.32 -16.61
C GLY A 227 2.04 15.51 -17.86
N LEU A 228 2.57 16.71 -18.12
CA LEU A 228 3.55 16.93 -19.17
C LEU A 228 4.94 16.37 -18.82
N LEU A 229 5.26 16.25 -17.53
CA LEU A 229 6.58 15.85 -17.05
C LEU A 229 6.56 14.43 -16.44
N THR A 230 5.54 14.07 -15.67
CA THR A 230 5.50 12.80 -14.90
C THR A 230 5.73 11.53 -15.74
N PRO A 231 5.32 11.43 -17.02
CA PRO A 231 5.65 10.28 -17.88
C PRO A 231 7.15 10.16 -18.22
N ARG A 232 7.96 11.15 -17.90
CA ARG A 232 9.42 11.13 -18.11
C ARG A 232 10.19 10.68 -16.86
N LEU A 233 9.52 10.59 -15.73
CA LEU A 233 10.15 10.09 -14.52
C LEU A 233 10.52 8.61 -14.70
N PRO A 234 11.70 8.20 -14.22
CA PRO A 234 12.08 6.79 -14.27
C PRO A 234 11.07 5.94 -13.48
N ALA A 235 10.56 4.89 -14.07
CA ALA A 235 9.76 3.91 -13.35
C ALA A 235 10.61 3.25 -12.25
N PRO A 236 10.05 3.01 -11.04
CA PRO A 236 10.76 2.31 -9.99
C PRO A 236 11.21 0.92 -10.47
N ARG A 237 12.49 0.60 -10.29
CA ARG A 237 13.06 -0.71 -10.59
C ARG A 237 12.58 -1.75 -9.56
N ALA A 238 12.74 -3.03 -9.83
CA ALA A 238 12.40 -4.10 -8.89
C ALA A 238 13.11 -3.92 -7.52
N ALA A 239 14.37 -3.53 -7.53
CA ALA A 239 15.13 -3.27 -6.30
C ALA A 239 14.60 -2.05 -5.51
N ASP A 240 14.14 -1.01 -6.21
CA ASP A 240 13.54 0.17 -5.56
C ASP A 240 12.21 -0.21 -4.89
N ARG A 241 11.40 -1.06 -5.53
CA ARG A 241 10.16 -1.60 -4.95
C ARG A 241 10.43 -2.53 -3.76
N ASP A 242 11.46 -3.37 -3.83
CA ASP A 242 11.85 -4.24 -2.70
C ASP A 242 12.27 -3.39 -1.49
N ALA A 243 13.07 -2.34 -1.70
CA ALA A 243 13.45 -1.40 -0.65
C ALA A 243 12.25 -0.60 -0.11
N ALA A 244 11.34 -0.17 -1.01
CA ALA A 244 10.12 0.54 -0.64
C ALA A 244 9.21 -0.33 0.25
N LEU A 245 9.01 -1.59 -0.12
CA LEU A 245 8.23 -2.52 0.69
C LEU A 245 8.84 -2.71 2.09
N ALA A 246 10.15 -2.90 2.19
CA ALA A 246 10.83 -3.02 3.48
C ALA A 246 10.62 -1.77 4.35
N LYS A 247 10.72 -0.58 3.73
CA LYS A 247 10.50 0.71 4.42
C LYS A 247 9.04 0.87 4.84
N ALA A 248 8.07 0.54 3.97
CA ALA A 248 6.65 0.59 4.29
C ALA A 248 6.30 -0.31 5.48
N GLN A 249 6.77 -1.55 5.49
CA GLN A 249 6.56 -2.47 6.61
C GLN A 249 7.11 -1.91 7.93
N SER A 250 8.32 -1.33 7.90
CA SER A 250 8.90 -0.68 9.08
C SER A 250 8.02 0.47 9.61
N LEU A 251 7.51 1.33 8.72
CA LEU A 251 6.63 2.44 9.07
C LEU A 251 5.29 1.97 9.64
N LEU A 252 4.72 0.90 9.09
CA LEU A 252 3.48 0.31 9.57
C LEU A 252 3.66 -0.27 10.97
N PHE A 253 4.72 -1.04 11.21
CA PHE A 253 5.01 -1.60 12.54
C PHE A 253 5.29 -0.54 13.60
N GLN A 254 5.99 0.55 13.27
CA GLN A 254 6.19 1.67 14.18
C GLN A 254 4.87 2.30 14.66
N ARG A 255 3.77 2.05 13.95
CA ARG A 255 2.41 2.50 14.29
C ARG A 255 1.51 1.39 14.81
N GLY A 256 2.06 0.19 15.05
CA GLY A 256 1.29 -0.96 15.51
C GLY A 256 0.39 -1.60 14.46
N VAL A 257 0.55 -1.23 13.17
CA VAL A 257 -0.22 -1.81 12.05
C VAL A 257 0.44 -3.10 11.61
N THR A 258 -0.29 -4.22 11.67
CA THR A 258 0.20 -5.57 11.37
C THR A 258 -0.47 -6.20 10.14
N ALA A 259 -1.59 -5.63 9.71
CA ALA A 259 -2.30 -6.05 8.51
C ALA A 259 -2.84 -4.82 7.76
N VAL A 260 -2.95 -4.95 6.44
CA VAL A 260 -3.39 -3.86 5.57
C VAL A 260 -4.26 -4.36 4.43
N ALA A 261 -5.19 -3.50 3.98
CA ALA A 261 -5.81 -3.60 2.67
C ALA A 261 -5.08 -2.65 1.71
N ASP A 262 -4.31 -3.19 0.76
CA ASP A 262 -3.55 -2.41 -0.22
C ASP A 262 -4.43 -2.04 -1.41
N MET A 263 -4.74 -0.75 -1.57
CA MET A 263 -5.75 -0.24 -2.48
C MET A 263 -5.19 0.25 -3.81
N GLY A 264 -4.73 -0.69 -4.63
CA GLY A 264 -4.24 -0.37 -5.98
C GLY A 264 -2.96 -1.09 -6.35
N THR A 265 -2.92 -2.40 -6.10
CA THR A 265 -1.77 -3.25 -6.42
C THR A 265 -1.61 -3.41 -7.93
N SER A 266 -0.47 -3.00 -8.47
CA SER A 266 -0.02 -3.32 -9.82
C SER A 266 0.63 -4.70 -9.89
N ILE A 267 0.86 -5.23 -11.11
CA ILE A 267 1.60 -6.48 -11.27
C ILE A 267 3.04 -6.37 -10.75
N GLU A 268 3.67 -5.23 -10.92
CA GLU A 268 5.03 -4.97 -10.43
C GLU A 268 5.09 -4.94 -8.89
N ASP A 269 4.07 -4.36 -8.24
CA ASP A 269 3.96 -4.34 -6.79
C ASP A 269 3.68 -5.74 -6.23
N TRP A 270 2.76 -6.47 -6.88
CA TRP A 270 2.50 -7.87 -6.56
C TRP A 270 3.76 -8.73 -6.66
N GLN A 271 4.57 -8.54 -7.71
CA GLN A 271 5.85 -9.23 -7.84
C GLN A 271 6.83 -8.87 -6.72
N ALA A 272 6.85 -7.62 -6.26
CA ALA A 272 7.67 -7.21 -5.12
C ALA A 272 7.18 -7.88 -3.82
N PHE A 273 5.87 -7.92 -3.57
CA PHE A 273 5.29 -8.63 -2.42
C PHE A 273 5.64 -10.12 -2.45
N ARG A 274 5.56 -10.75 -3.61
CA ARG A 274 5.94 -12.15 -3.77
C ARG A 274 7.42 -12.39 -3.53
N ARG A 275 8.32 -11.57 -4.09
CA ARG A 275 9.76 -11.69 -3.83
C ARG A 275 10.09 -11.58 -2.33
N ALA A 276 9.41 -10.68 -1.62
CA ALA A 276 9.56 -10.58 -0.16
C ALA A 276 9.04 -11.83 0.55
N GLY A 277 7.91 -12.37 0.13
CA GLY A 277 7.36 -13.63 0.65
C GLY A 277 8.29 -14.82 0.44
N ASP A 278 8.82 -14.98 -0.76
CA ASP A 278 9.76 -16.05 -1.13
C ASP A 278 11.05 -16.00 -0.28
N ARG A 279 11.44 -14.82 0.18
CA ARG A 279 12.62 -14.60 1.05
C ARG A 279 12.27 -14.62 2.55
N ASN A 280 11.02 -14.90 2.94
CA ASN A 280 10.52 -14.77 4.32
C ASN A 280 10.71 -13.34 4.89
N GLN A 281 10.61 -12.32 4.05
CA GLN A 281 10.73 -10.89 4.39
C GLN A 281 9.41 -10.12 4.28
N LEU A 282 8.30 -10.82 4.08
CA LEU A 282 6.96 -10.26 4.13
C LEU A 282 6.42 -10.45 5.54
N TYR A 283 6.39 -9.41 6.33
CA TYR A 283 6.01 -9.44 7.74
C TYR A 283 4.59 -8.91 7.99
N VAL A 284 4.19 -7.86 7.28
CA VAL A 284 2.81 -7.32 7.31
C VAL A 284 1.90 -8.23 6.48
N ARG A 285 0.70 -8.50 6.98
CA ARG A 285 -0.33 -9.21 6.22
C ARG A 285 -0.96 -8.25 5.22
N ILE A 286 -0.92 -8.56 3.93
CA ILE A 286 -1.43 -7.72 2.85
C ILE A 286 -2.61 -8.42 2.17
N MET A 287 -3.80 -7.83 2.30
CA MET A 287 -4.95 -8.11 1.46
C MET A 287 -4.90 -7.13 0.28
N ALA A 288 -4.44 -7.58 -0.86
CA ALA A 288 -4.26 -6.75 -2.05
C ALA A 288 -5.56 -6.59 -2.84
N TYR A 289 -5.78 -5.39 -3.35
CA TYR A 289 -6.82 -5.03 -4.32
C TYR A 289 -6.14 -4.58 -5.61
N ALA A 290 -6.30 -5.33 -6.68
CA ALA A 290 -5.70 -5.02 -7.97
C ALA A 290 -6.18 -3.65 -8.49
N MET A 291 -5.30 -2.91 -9.15
CA MET A 291 -5.62 -1.64 -9.79
C MET A 291 -6.41 -1.88 -11.10
N GLY A 292 -7.73 -2.07 -10.96
CA GLY A 292 -8.62 -2.41 -12.07
C GLY A 292 -8.62 -3.89 -12.46
N THR A 293 -9.56 -4.25 -13.33
CA THR A 293 -9.78 -5.64 -13.76
C THR A 293 -8.66 -6.21 -14.63
N ASP A 294 -7.90 -5.35 -15.31
CA ASP A 294 -6.77 -5.79 -16.14
C ASP A 294 -5.62 -6.30 -15.27
N GLN A 295 -5.28 -5.56 -14.20
CA GLN A 295 -4.28 -5.99 -13.22
C GLN A 295 -4.75 -7.23 -12.45
N MET A 296 -6.05 -7.30 -12.12
CA MET A 296 -6.65 -8.49 -11.52
C MET A 296 -6.41 -9.74 -12.39
N ALA A 297 -6.70 -9.64 -13.69
CA ALA A 297 -6.51 -10.75 -14.62
C ALA A 297 -5.04 -11.15 -14.79
N LEU A 298 -4.13 -10.17 -14.83
CA LEU A 298 -2.68 -10.41 -14.91
C LEU A 298 -2.12 -11.12 -13.67
N ILE A 299 -2.62 -10.77 -12.47
CA ILE A 299 -2.10 -11.28 -11.20
C ILE A 299 -2.71 -12.65 -10.86
N ALA A 300 -4.02 -12.81 -11.00
CA ALA A 300 -4.75 -13.95 -10.45
C ALA A 300 -5.61 -14.72 -11.46
N GLY A 301 -5.70 -14.25 -12.70
CA GLY A 301 -6.55 -14.90 -13.70
C GLY A 301 -8.04 -14.69 -13.39
N GLY A 302 -8.77 -15.76 -13.11
CA GLY A 302 -10.24 -15.73 -12.98
C GLY A 302 -10.78 -15.90 -11.55
N GLU A 303 -9.94 -15.97 -10.52
CA GLU A 303 -10.38 -16.13 -9.12
C GLU A 303 -9.39 -15.51 -8.13
N PRO A 304 -9.84 -15.11 -6.92
CA PRO A 304 -8.94 -14.63 -5.88
C PRO A 304 -7.90 -15.67 -5.51
N THR A 305 -6.65 -15.23 -5.27
CA THR A 305 -5.61 -16.16 -4.84
C THR A 305 -5.95 -16.74 -3.46
N PRO A 306 -5.48 -17.95 -3.12
CA PRO A 306 -5.43 -18.35 -1.73
C PRO A 306 -4.52 -17.40 -0.94
N TRP A 307 -4.58 -17.49 0.40
CA TRP A 307 -3.57 -16.86 1.23
C TRP A 307 -2.22 -17.55 1.02
N LEU A 308 -1.19 -16.76 0.72
CA LEU A 308 0.18 -17.18 0.47
C LEU A 308 1.07 -16.81 1.65
N TYR A 309 2.24 -17.47 1.77
CA TYR A 309 3.30 -17.11 2.73
C TYR A 309 2.82 -17.10 4.19
N ALA A 310 2.22 -18.19 4.64
CA ALA A 310 1.64 -18.29 5.99
C ALA A 310 0.65 -17.15 6.26
N ASP A 311 -0.33 -17.01 5.37
CA ASP A 311 -1.43 -16.03 5.42
C ASP A 311 -0.98 -14.56 5.39
N ARG A 312 0.13 -14.25 4.70
CA ARG A 312 0.64 -12.88 4.64
C ARG A 312 0.32 -12.13 3.35
N LEU A 313 -0.06 -12.81 2.28
CA LEU A 313 -0.38 -12.17 1.00
C LEU A 313 -1.57 -12.83 0.34
N ARG A 314 -2.53 -12.03 -0.09
CA ARG A 314 -3.65 -12.48 -0.90
C ARG A 314 -4.08 -11.38 -1.86
N LEU A 315 -4.33 -11.72 -3.13
CA LEU A 315 -5.15 -10.86 -3.98
C LEU A 315 -6.60 -11.31 -3.84
N GLY A 316 -7.42 -10.50 -3.19
CA GLY A 316 -8.83 -10.82 -2.92
C GLY A 316 -9.79 -9.78 -3.43
N GLY A 317 -9.31 -8.65 -3.99
CA GLY A 317 -10.17 -7.57 -4.42
C GLY A 317 -9.68 -6.82 -5.64
N VAL A 318 -10.54 -5.91 -6.10
CA VAL A 318 -10.29 -4.97 -7.19
C VAL A 318 -10.60 -3.56 -6.70
N LYS A 319 -9.69 -2.61 -6.95
CA LYS A 319 -9.91 -1.19 -6.73
C LYS A 319 -10.31 -0.51 -8.03
N LEU A 320 -11.41 0.23 -7.97
CA LEU A 320 -11.92 1.08 -9.06
C LEU A 320 -12.01 2.53 -8.58
N TYR A 321 -12.13 3.47 -9.53
CA TYR A 321 -12.20 4.89 -9.26
C TYR A 321 -13.37 5.50 -10.03
N MET A 322 -14.39 6.02 -9.30
CA MET A 322 -15.54 6.69 -9.92
C MET A 322 -15.24 8.16 -10.20
N ASP A 323 -14.52 8.85 -9.32
CA ASP A 323 -14.18 10.27 -9.45
C ASP A 323 -12.75 10.59 -8.97
N GLY A 324 -12.45 11.87 -8.84
CA GLY A 324 -11.20 12.38 -8.29
C GLY A 324 -11.35 12.90 -6.87
N ALA A 325 -10.44 13.80 -6.43
CA ALA A 325 -10.38 14.35 -5.09
C ALA A 325 -11.00 15.76 -5.00
N LEU A 326 -11.43 16.18 -3.79
CA LEU A 326 -11.99 17.51 -3.54
C LEU A 326 -10.98 18.63 -3.79
N GLY A 327 -9.74 18.47 -3.30
CA GLY A 327 -8.71 19.52 -3.39
C GLY A 327 -8.36 19.91 -4.81
N SER A 328 -8.41 18.96 -5.75
CA SER A 328 -8.22 19.19 -7.20
C SER A 328 -9.52 19.52 -7.94
N ARG A 329 -10.65 19.63 -7.23
CA ARG A 329 -11.99 19.77 -7.80
C ARG A 329 -12.36 18.68 -8.82
N GLY A 330 -11.76 17.49 -8.64
CA GLY A 330 -12.03 16.29 -9.42
C GLY A 330 -13.17 15.43 -8.85
N ALA A 331 -13.51 15.60 -7.58
CA ALA A 331 -14.63 14.89 -6.98
C ALA A 331 -15.95 15.29 -7.66
N TRP A 332 -16.74 14.30 -8.09
CA TRP A 332 -17.96 14.53 -8.85
C TRP A 332 -19.15 14.84 -7.93
N LEU A 333 -19.60 16.11 -7.97
CA LEU A 333 -20.65 16.64 -7.13
C LEU A 333 -21.96 16.81 -7.89
N LYS A 334 -23.09 16.70 -7.21
CA LYS A 334 -24.44 17.03 -7.71
C LYS A 334 -24.60 18.53 -7.94
N ALA A 335 -23.99 19.36 -7.08
CA ALA A 335 -23.97 20.81 -7.19
C ALA A 335 -22.55 21.32 -7.57
N PRO A 336 -22.44 22.51 -8.18
CA PRO A 336 -21.13 23.12 -8.40
C PRO A 336 -20.35 23.33 -7.10
N TYR A 337 -19.02 23.33 -7.20
CA TYR A 337 -18.15 23.71 -6.09
C TYR A 337 -18.44 25.15 -5.65
N ALA A 338 -18.52 25.41 -4.34
CA ALA A 338 -18.79 26.75 -3.81
C ALA A 338 -17.67 27.75 -4.17
N ASP A 339 -16.43 27.29 -4.21
CA ASP A 339 -15.24 28.06 -4.54
C ASP A 339 -14.85 27.99 -6.04
N ALA A 340 -15.56 27.19 -6.83
CA ALA A 340 -15.39 27.07 -8.28
C ALA A 340 -16.73 26.77 -8.98
N PRO A 341 -17.66 27.76 -9.06
CA PRO A 341 -19.03 27.54 -9.55
C PRO A 341 -19.14 27.07 -11.01
N SER A 342 -18.05 27.10 -11.77
CA SER A 342 -18.01 26.62 -13.16
C SER A 342 -17.84 25.11 -13.29
N THR A 343 -17.57 24.39 -12.20
CA THR A 343 -17.35 22.94 -12.23
C THR A 343 -18.09 22.20 -11.12
N ARG A 344 -18.44 20.95 -11.40
CA ARG A 344 -18.95 19.96 -10.45
C ARG A 344 -17.99 18.79 -10.26
N GLY A 345 -16.76 18.90 -10.76
CA GLY A 345 -15.88 17.74 -10.94
C GLY A 345 -16.33 16.88 -12.13
N LEU A 346 -15.74 15.71 -12.28
CA LEU A 346 -16.01 14.80 -13.40
C LEU A 346 -15.97 13.34 -12.94
N PRO A 347 -16.92 12.49 -13.41
CA PRO A 347 -16.76 11.05 -13.28
C PRO A 347 -15.58 10.58 -14.16
N ARG A 348 -14.83 9.60 -13.68
CA ARG A 348 -13.72 8.99 -14.44
C ARG A 348 -14.22 7.93 -15.42
N MET A 349 -15.44 7.45 -15.22
CA MET A 349 -16.12 6.50 -16.08
C MET A 349 -17.64 6.72 -15.99
N ASN A 350 -18.41 6.26 -16.96
CA ASN A 350 -19.85 6.28 -16.90
C ASN A 350 -20.40 5.07 -16.10
N ASP A 351 -21.68 5.11 -15.74
CA ASP A 351 -22.34 4.10 -14.93
C ASP A 351 -22.32 2.70 -15.56
N THR A 352 -22.44 2.61 -16.88
CA THR A 352 -22.35 1.34 -17.61
C THR A 352 -20.96 0.72 -17.51
N GLN A 353 -19.92 1.54 -17.65
CA GLN A 353 -18.53 1.08 -17.49
C GLN A 353 -18.28 0.63 -16.06
N LEU A 354 -18.73 1.40 -15.06
CA LEU A 354 -18.61 1.02 -13.65
C LEU A 354 -19.30 -0.33 -13.39
N GLY A 355 -20.58 -0.45 -13.80
CA GLY A 355 -21.38 -1.68 -13.64
C GLY A 355 -20.71 -2.89 -14.29
N ASN A 356 -20.14 -2.74 -15.50
CA ASN A 356 -19.45 -3.82 -16.20
C ASN A 356 -18.17 -4.26 -15.46
N LEU A 357 -17.34 -3.32 -14.99
CA LEU A 357 -16.11 -3.63 -14.24
C LEU A 357 -16.42 -4.28 -12.90
N MET A 358 -17.42 -3.77 -12.17
CA MET A 358 -17.88 -4.34 -10.90
C MET A 358 -18.47 -5.75 -11.11
N SER A 359 -19.29 -5.93 -12.15
CA SER A 359 -19.85 -7.23 -12.52
C SER A 359 -18.78 -8.24 -12.87
N ARG A 360 -17.78 -7.85 -13.66
CA ARG A 360 -16.64 -8.72 -14.01
C ARG A 360 -15.90 -9.19 -12.75
N ALA A 361 -15.54 -8.28 -11.85
CA ALA A 361 -14.85 -8.63 -10.63
C ALA A 361 -15.72 -9.53 -9.70
N ALA A 362 -17.01 -9.24 -9.60
CA ALA A 362 -17.94 -10.02 -8.79
C ALA A 362 -18.17 -11.43 -9.35
N MET A 363 -18.24 -11.57 -10.68
CA MET A 363 -18.36 -12.86 -11.36
C MET A 363 -17.17 -13.77 -11.06
N ASP A 364 -15.97 -13.23 -11.04
CA ASP A 364 -14.73 -13.94 -10.72
C ASP A 364 -14.50 -14.06 -9.20
N GLY A 365 -15.46 -13.66 -8.36
CA GLY A 365 -15.42 -13.85 -6.89
C GLY A 365 -14.57 -12.84 -6.12
N PHE A 366 -14.09 -11.76 -6.76
CA PHE A 366 -13.34 -10.71 -6.10
C PHE A 366 -14.24 -9.75 -5.33
N GLN A 367 -13.73 -9.23 -4.22
CA GLN A 367 -14.33 -8.09 -3.54
C GLN A 367 -14.06 -6.82 -4.34
N VAL A 368 -15.05 -5.92 -4.42
CA VAL A 368 -14.91 -4.65 -5.14
C VAL A 368 -14.84 -3.50 -4.15
N ALA A 369 -13.85 -2.63 -4.32
CA ALA A 369 -13.68 -1.38 -3.61
C ALA A 369 -13.66 -0.23 -4.63
N VAL A 370 -14.61 0.71 -4.52
CA VAL A 370 -14.74 1.82 -5.45
C VAL A 370 -14.46 3.13 -4.74
N HIS A 371 -13.46 3.87 -5.21
CA HIS A 371 -13.24 5.25 -4.80
C HIS A 371 -14.42 6.12 -5.27
N ALA A 372 -15.08 6.79 -4.34
CA ALA A 372 -16.12 7.77 -4.60
C ALA A 372 -16.08 8.83 -3.49
N ILE A 373 -15.70 10.05 -3.84
CA ILE A 373 -15.56 11.17 -2.90
C ILE A 373 -16.78 12.08 -2.98
N GLY A 374 -17.22 12.45 -4.16
CA GLY A 374 -18.37 13.33 -4.36
C GLY A 374 -19.71 12.62 -4.16
N ASP A 375 -20.73 13.37 -3.80
CA ASP A 375 -22.09 12.88 -3.58
C ASP A 375 -22.72 12.29 -4.85
N ALA A 376 -22.44 12.82 -6.03
CA ALA A 376 -22.87 12.23 -7.29
C ALA A 376 -22.15 10.90 -7.55
N ALA A 377 -20.84 10.81 -7.29
CA ALA A 377 -20.07 9.57 -7.41
C ALA A 377 -20.55 8.50 -6.44
N ASN A 378 -20.80 8.86 -5.18
CA ASN A 378 -21.35 7.95 -4.17
C ASN A 378 -22.72 7.41 -4.59
N ALA A 379 -23.62 8.26 -5.11
CA ALA A 379 -24.94 7.85 -5.60
C ALA A 379 -24.82 6.84 -6.75
N ALA A 380 -23.95 7.09 -7.73
CA ALA A 380 -23.69 6.19 -8.86
C ALA A 380 -23.16 4.82 -8.41
N VAL A 381 -22.20 4.81 -7.48
CA VAL A 381 -21.63 3.55 -6.94
C VAL A 381 -22.69 2.77 -6.16
N LEU A 382 -23.49 3.44 -5.31
CA LEU A 382 -24.55 2.79 -4.54
C LEU A 382 -25.65 2.23 -5.45
N SER A 383 -26.01 2.94 -6.53
CA SER A 383 -26.94 2.43 -7.55
C SER A 383 -26.41 1.16 -8.20
N SER A 384 -25.13 1.16 -8.63
CA SER A 384 -24.49 -0.02 -9.22
C SER A 384 -24.43 -1.20 -8.26
N ILE A 385 -24.14 -0.96 -6.97
CA ILE A 385 -24.18 -2.00 -5.92
C ILE A 385 -25.60 -2.56 -5.79
N GLY A 386 -26.63 -1.71 -5.77
CA GLY A 386 -28.03 -2.12 -5.70
C GLY A 386 -28.41 -3.06 -6.85
N ASP A 387 -28.12 -2.66 -8.07
CA ASP A 387 -28.42 -3.44 -9.29
C ASP A 387 -27.67 -4.78 -9.30
N LEU A 388 -26.38 -4.77 -9.00
CA LEU A 388 -25.56 -5.98 -9.01
C LEU A 388 -25.88 -6.93 -7.85
N SER A 389 -26.36 -6.42 -6.72
CA SER A 389 -26.78 -7.24 -5.57
C SER A 389 -28.04 -8.08 -5.88
N ALA A 390 -28.80 -7.72 -6.92
CA ALA A 390 -29.89 -8.56 -7.43
C ALA A 390 -29.36 -9.85 -8.09
N THR A 391 -28.20 -9.79 -8.74
CA THR A 391 -27.57 -10.90 -9.45
C THR A 391 -26.55 -11.64 -8.59
N TYR A 392 -25.64 -10.92 -7.94
CA TYR A 392 -24.54 -11.49 -7.14
C TYR A 392 -24.95 -11.58 -5.67
N LYS A 393 -25.56 -12.70 -5.30
CA LYS A 393 -26.01 -12.98 -3.94
C LYS A 393 -24.85 -13.35 -2.99
N GLY A 394 -25.14 -13.33 -1.68
CA GLY A 394 -24.21 -13.70 -0.62
C GLY A 394 -23.42 -12.51 -0.09
N ASP A 395 -22.41 -12.79 0.75
CA ASP A 395 -21.59 -11.80 1.42
C ASP A 395 -20.51 -11.26 0.46
N ARG A 396 -20.83 -10.23 -0.30
CA ARG A 396 -19.93 -9.60 -1.27
C ARG A 396 -19.05 -8.52 -0.65
N ARG A 397 -19.45 -7.95 0.48
CA ARG A 397 -18.73 -6.88 1.19
C ARG A 397 -18.30 -5.76 0.23
N TRP A 398 -19.25 -5.30 -0.60
CA TRP A 398 -19.01 -4.13 -1.47
C TRP A 398 -18.48 -2.95 -0.66
N ARG A 399 -17.47 -2.26 -1.19
CA ARG A 399 -16.83 -1.15 -0.49
C ARG A 399 -16.94 0.13 -1.32
N VAL A 400 -17.31 1.21 -0.63
CA VAL A 400 -17.16 2.58 -1.13
C VAL A 400 -16.01 3.19 -0.32
N GLU A 401 -14.95 3.58 -1.02
CA GLU A 401 -13.78 4.18 -0.39
C GLU A 401 -13.94 5.69 -0.33
N HIS A 402 -13.50 6.27 0.78
CA HIS A 402 -13.59 7.67 1.14
C HIS A 402 -14.98 8.15 1.53
N ALA A 403 -16.00 8.04 0.67
CA ALA A 403 -17.39 8.48 0.92
C ALA A 403 -17.41 9.84 1.66
N GLN A 404 -16.64 10.82 1.13
CA GLN A 404 -16.31 12.03 1.88
C GLN A 404 -17.43 13.06 1.86
N ILE A 405 -18.13 13.18 0.74
CA ILE A 405 -19.35 13.96 0.58
C ILE A 405 -20.47 13.00 0.19
N VAL A 406 -21.45 12.85 1.05
CA VAL A 406 -22.59 11.96 0.85
C VAL A 406 -23.90 12.70 1.12
N ASP A 407 -24.96 12.29 0.44
CA ASP A 407 -26.30 12.75 0.77
C ASP A 407 -26.80 12.14 2.09
N PRO A 408 -27.67 12.81 2.81
CA PRO A 408 -28.36 12.29 3.99
C PRO A 408 -29.13 11.01 3.73
#